data_6aad5634d1038ab4559840058156d2e1
#
_entry.id   6aad5634d1038ab4559840058156d2e1
#
_cell.length_a   1.000
_cell.length_b   1.000
_cell.length_c   1.000
_cell.angle_alpha   90.00
_cell.angle_beta   90.00
_cell.angle_gamma   90.00
#
_symmetry.space_group_name_H-M   'P 1'
#
loop_
_entity.id
_entity.type
_entity.pdbx_description
1 polymer ?
#
loop_
_entity_poly.entity_id
_entity_poly.type
_entity_poly.pdbx_seq_one_letter_code
_entity_poly.pdbx_strand_id
1 'polypeptide(L)'
;WLSILIAPGSSLGGARPKANILDTDKSLWIAKFPSKSDTIDKAAWEYLAYELAVNSGIEMSSCRIERIMGNYNTFFTKRFDRENGKRIHFASAMTMTGNNEDTIRDNQPSYLEIAEFISNYGVNIEGNLHQLWRRIIFNIAISNTDDHLRNHGFILTNDGWILSPAYDLNPSIDKDGLSLNIDMDNNELDFDLAKSV
;
A
#
# COMPACT_ATOMS: atom_id res chain seq x y z
N TRP A 1 23.66 2.02 19.15
CA TRP A 1 22.65 0.96 19.10
C TRP A 1 21.26 1.58 19.02
N LEU A 2 20.56 1.57 17.91
CA LEU A 2 19.32 2.28 17.62
C LEU A 2 19.44 3.80 17.82
N SER A 3 20.08 4.49 16.88
CA SER A 3 19.74 5.88 16.62
C SER A 3 18.37 5.90 15.97
N ILE A 4 17.34 5.59 16.74
CA ILE A 4 15.96 5.85 16.33
C ILE A 4 15.81 7.36 16.38
N LEU A 5 16.23 8.02 15.34
CA LEU A 5 15.82 9.38 15.06
C LEU A 5 14.38 9.29 14.58
N ILE A 6 13.44 9.43 15.54
CA ILE A 6 12.07 9.80 15.20
C ILE A 6 12.21 11.12 14.46
N ALA A 7 12.08 11.09 13.13
CA ALA A 7 12.12 12.31 12.35
C ALA A 7 10.87 13.14 12.69
N PRO A 8 11.01 14.33 13.31
CA PRO A 8 9.85 15.14 13.63
C PRO A 8 9.17 15.59 12.34
N GLY A 9 7.86 15.49 12.28
CA GLY A 9 7.04 16.13 11.25
C GLY A 9 6.51 15.24 10.13
N SER A 10 6.50 13.91 10.27
CA SER A 10 5.75 13.06 9.35
C SER A 10 4.51 12.50 10.05
N SER A 11 3.34 12.97 9.65
CA SER A 11 2.08 12.30 9.96
C SER A 11 2.05 10.97 9.21
N LEU A 12 2.41 9.88 9.90
CA LEU A 12 2.19 8.54 9.39
C LEU A 12 0.76 8.16 9.77
N GLY A 13 -0.12 8.11 8.80
CA GLY A 13 -1.51 7.67 8.99
C GLY A 13 -1.62 6.20 9.43
N GLY A 14 -2.80 5.83 9.93
CA GLY A 14 -3.16 4.47 10.31
C GLY A 14 -3.03 4.17 11.81
N ALA A 15 -3.81 3.19 12.28
CA ALA A 15 -4.06 2.90 13.70
C ALA A 15 -2.87 2.28 14.46
N ARG A 16 -1.88 1.69 13.79
CA ARG A 16 -0.75 1.03 14.43
C ARG A 16 0.40 1.99 14.74
N PRO A 17 1.15 1.80 15.85
CA PRO A 17 2.34 2.58 16.14
C PRO A 17 3.36 2.48 14.99
N LYS A 18 3.74 3.63 14.44
CA LYS A 18 4.69 3.74 13.31
C LYS A 18 5.74 4.81 13.61
N ALA A 19 6.94 4.62 13.07
CA ALA A 19 7.98 5.65 13.11
C ALA A 19 8.76 5.67 11.79
N ASN A 20 9.25 6.86 11.40
CA ASN A 20 10.31 6.95 10.41
C ASN A 20 11.64 6.68 11.09
N ILE A 21 12.44 5.83 10.48
CA ILE A 21 13.79 5.53 10.92
C ILE A 21 14.78 5.78 9.79
N LEU A 22 15.97 6.20 10.15
CA LEU A 22 17.10 6.31 9.23
C LEU A 22 17.96 5.05 9.38
N ASP A 23 18.14 4.32 8.28
CA ASP A 23 19.01 3.15 8.26
C ASP A 23 20.48 3.55 8.18
N THR A 24 21.38 2.60 8.34
CA THR A 24 22.83 2.81 8.32
C THR A 24 23.35 3.36 6.98
N ASP A 25 22.67 3.03 5.88
CA ASP A 25 22.94 3.55 4.53
C ASP A 25 22.31 4.94 4.28
N LYS A 26 21.73 5.58 5.32
CA LYS A 26 21.01 6.85 5.27
C LYS A 26 19.69 6.80 4.47
N SER A 27 19.21 5.64 4.09
CA SER A 27 17.86 5.50 3.53
C SER A 27 16.81 5.63 4.63
N LEU A 28 15.66 6.19 4.26
CA LEU A 28 14.54 6.40 5.17
C LEU A 28 13.57 5.22 5.08
N TRP A 29 13.20 4.67 6.22
CA TRP A 29 12.30 3.55 6.37
C TRP A 29 11.14 3.90 7.27
N ILE A 30 10.04 3.19 7.12
CA ILE A 30 8.91 3.18 8.06
C ILE A 30 9.00 1.89 8.87
N ALA A 31 9.01 2.01 10.19
CA ALA A 31 8.87 0.90 11.13
C ALA A 31 7.43 0.84 11.63
N LYS A 32 6.76 -0.29 11.47
CA LYS A 32 5.44 -0.58 12.03
C LYS A 32 5.63 -1.51 13.23
N PHE A 33 5.36 -1.00 14.43
CA PHE A 33 5.57 -1.73 15.68
C PHE A 33 4.36 -2.58 16.05
N PRO A 34 4.56 -3.65 16.84
CA PRO A 34 3.45 -4.39 17.43
C PRO A 34 2.59 -3.49 18.29
N SER A 35 1.27 -3.69 18.24
CA SER A 35 0.32 -3.08 19.17
C SER A 35 0.19 -3.95 20.43
N LYS A 36 -0.17 -3.33 21.55
CA LYS A 36 -0.49 -4.05 22.79
C LYS A 36 -1.72 -4.97 22.65
N SER A 37 -2.58 -4.67 21.70
CA SER A 37 -3.79 -5.43 21.38
C SER A 37 -3.56 -6.58 20.40
N ASP A 38 -2.36 -6.73 19.85
CA ASP A 38 -2.09 -7.81 18.90
C ASP A 38 -2.12 -9.17 19.59
N THR A 39 -2.86 -10.10 19.02
CA THR A 39 -2.94 -11.50 19.44
C THR A 39 -2.13 -12.44 18.53
N ILE A 40 -1.69 -11.93 17.37
CA ILE A 40 -0.88 -12.62 16.37
C ILE A 40 0.25 -11.73 15.90
N ASP A 41 1.27 -12.31 15.27
CA ASP A 41 2.37 -11.55 14.66
C ASP A 41 1.95 -10.95 13.33
N LYS A 42 1.30 -9.79 13.36
CA LYS A 42 0.84 -9.09 12.14
C LYS A 42 1.99 -8.66 11.22
N ALA A 43 3.17 -8.37 11.78
CA ALA A 43 4.36 -8.05 10.99
C ALA A 43 4.85 -9.24 10.17
N ALA A 44 4.77 -10.46 10.73
CA ALA A 44 5.11 -11.67 9.99
C ALA A 44 4.10 -11.94 8.86
N TRP A 45 2.82 -11.69 9.08
CA TRP A 45 1.80 -11.81 8.03
C TRP A 45 1.97 -10.77 6.91
N GLU A 46 2.26 -9.52 7.26
CA GLU A 46 2.55 -8.47 6.28
C GLU A 46 3.84 -8.79 5.48
N TYR A 47 4.86 -9.36 6.13
CA TYR A 47 6.07 -9.77 5.45
C TYR A 47 5.85 -10.98 4.52
N LEU A 48 5.04 -11.95 4.93
CA LEU A 48 4.64 -13.07 4.07
C LEU A 48 3.89 -12.56 2.84
N ALA A 49 2.94 -11.64 3.03
CA ALA A 49 2.23 -11.01 1.91
C ALA A 49 3.19 -10.28 0.97
N TYR A 50 4.18 -9.56 1.50
CA TYR A 50 5.24 -8.92 0.72
C TYR A 50 6.01 -9.93 -0.14
N GLU A 51 6.51 -11.03 0.43
CA GLU A 51 7.26 -12.06 -0.30
C GLU A 51 6.40 -12.68 -1.43
N LEU A 52 5.13 -12.98 -1.14
CA LEU A 52 4.20 -13.51 -2.14
C LEU A 52 3.90 -12.49 -3.25
N ALA A 53 3.72 -11.21 -2.90
CA ALA A 53 3.47 -10.14 -3.86
C ALA A 53 4.65 -9.95 -4.82
N VAL A 54 5.88 -9.90 -4.29
CA VAL A 54 7.11 -9.81 -5.11
C VAL A 54 7.23 -11.00 -6.05
N ASN A 55 7.00 -12.22 -5.54
CA ASN A 55 7.02 -13.44 -6.35
C ASN A 55 5.92 -13.49 -7.43
N SER A 56 4.82 -12.75 -7.21
CA SER A 56 3.73 -12.57 -8.19
C SER A 56 3.99 -11.44 -9.18
N GLY A 57 5.16 -10.79 -9.13
CA GLY A 57 5.55 -9.71 -10.04
C GLY A 57 4.90 -8.36 -9.70
N ILE A 58 4.45 -8.17 -8.46
CA ILE A 58 4.00 -6.86 -7.96
C ILE A 58 5.22 -6.05 -7.54
N GLU A 59 5.32 -4.83 -8.04
CA GLU A 59 6.37 -3.89 -7.65
C GLU A 59 6.15 -3.41 -6.22
N MET A 60 7.12 -3.67 -5.34
CA MET A 60 7.13 -3.26 -3.94
C MET A 60 8.46 -2.67 -3.52
N SER A 61 8.44 -1.81 -2.52
CA SER A 61 9.67 -1.38 -1.83
C SER A 61 10.26 -2.50 -0.99
N SER A 62 11.58 -2.48 -0.80
CA SER A 62 12.25 -3.45 0.07
C SER A 62 11.66 -3.45 1.48
N CYS A 63 11.39 -4.64 1.99
CA CYS A 63 10.86 -4.85 3.33
C CYS A 63 11.74 -5.82 4.12
N ARG A 64 11.66 -5.76 5.43
CA ARG A 64 12.25 -6.73 6.36
C ARG A 64 11.46 -6.78 7.66
N ILE A 65 11.64 -7.85 8.43
CA ILE A 65 11.11 -7.95 9.80
C ILE A 65 12.24 -8.18 10.78
N GLU A 66 12.13 -7.60 11.96
CA GLU A 66 13.08 -7.80 13.06
C GLU A 66 12.31 -7.82 14.37
N ARG A 67 12.74 -8.67 15.31
CA ARG A 67 12.21 -8.65 16.67
C ARG A 67 12.99 -7.62 17.49
N ILE A 68 12.37 -6.46 17.71
CA ILE A 68 12.98 -5.36 18.48
C ILE A 68 12.64 -5.49 19.97
N MET A 69 11.36 -5.68 20.28
CA MET A 69 10.85 -5.82 21.65
C MET A 69 9.59 -6.70 21.67
N GLY A 70 9.39 -7.41 22.79
CA GLY A 70 8.20 -8.22 23.02
C GLY A 70 8.18 -9.53 22.22
N ASN A 71 6.98 -10.06 22.01
CA ASN A 71 6.76 -11.39 21.42
C ASN A 71 6.60 -11.36 19.90
N TYR A 72 6.32 -10.21 19.30
CA TYR A 72 6.04 -10.05 17.88
C TYR A 72 7.12 -9.25 17.17
N ASN A 73 7.21 -9.43 15.86
CA ASN A 73 8.14 -8.71 15.02
C ASN A 73 7.69 -7.26 14.77
N THR A 74 8.65 -6.41 14.38
CA THR A 74 8.45 -5.09 13.80
C THR A 74 8.65 -5.23 12.30
N PHE A 75 7.71 -4.72 11.50
CA PHE A 75 7.83 -4.69 10.05
C PHE A 75 8.49 -3.38 9.61
N PHE A 76 9.43 -3.47 8.69
CA PHE A 76 10.15 -2.33 8.12
C PHE A 76 9.94 -2.30 6.63
N THR A 77 9.60 -1.13 6.09
CA THR A 77 9.52 -0.88 4.65
C THR A 77 10.30 0.36 4.27
N LYS A 78 11.11 0.26 3.21
CA LYS A 78 11.88 1.38 2.69
C LYS A 78 10.94 2.39 2.03
N ARG A 79 11.14 3.67 2.31
CA ARG A 79 10.34 4.72 1.68
C ARG A 79 10.73 4.90 0.22
N PHE A 80 9.78 4.69 -0.67
CA PHE A 80 9.93 4.90 -2.11
C PHE A 80 9.82 6.37 -2.54
N ASP A 81 9.23 7.20 -1.67
CA ASP A 81 9.07 8.63 -1.90
C ASP A 81 10.29 9.45 -1.43
N ARG A 82 11.44 8.78 -1.28
CA ARG A 82 12.72 9.38 -0.88
C ARG A 82 13.86 8.78 -1.68
N GLU A 83 14.66 9.66 -2.27
CA GLU A 83 15.87 9.28 -2.97
C GLU A 83 16.98 10.30 -2.70
N ASN A 84 18.16 9.84 -2.31
CA ASN A 84 19.33 10.68 -2.03
C ASN A 84 19.03 11.87 -1.09
N GLY A 85 18.20 11.65 -0.07
CA GLY A 85 17.77 12.68 0.90
C GLY A 85 16.72 13.66 0.36
N LYS A 86 16.30 13.55 -0.90
CA LYS A 86 15.26 14.38 -1.52
C LYS A 86 13.90 13.70 -1.46
N ARG A 87 12.85 14.50 -1.45
CA ARG A 87 11.48 14.02 -1.62
C ARG A 87 11.17 13.80 -3.09
N ILE A 88 10.59 12.65 -3.40
CA ILE A 88 9.89 12.43 -4.66
C ILE A 88 8.43 12.79 -4.42
N HIS A 89 7.82 13.48 -5.37
CA HIS A 89 6.42 13.88 -5.24
C HIS A 89 5.53 12.63 -5.28
N PHE A 90 4.75 12.44 -4.23
CA PHE A 90 3.81 11.34 -4.06
C PHE A 90 2.45 11.89 -3.68
N ALA A 91 1.39 11.33 -4.25
CA ALA A 91 0.02 11.58 -3.85
C ALA A 91 -0.78 10.27 -3.82
N SER A 92 -1.68 10.12 -2.84
CA SER A 92 -2.55 8.95 -2.77
C SER A 92 -3.57 8.94 -3.90
N ALA A 93 -4.05 7.76 -4.27
CA ALA A 93 -5.15 7.65 -5.24
C ALA A 93 -6.38 8.41 -4.75
N MET A 94 -6.68 8.38 -3.46
CA MET A 94 -7.77 9.16 -2.87
C MET A 94 -7.67 10.66 -3.23
N THR A 95 -6.46 11.23 -3.18
CA THR A 95 -6.23 12.64 -3.54
C THR A 95 -6.36 12.85 -5.06
N MET A 96 -5.80 11.94 -5.85
CA MET A 96 -5.72 12.11 -7.31
C MET A 96 -7.05 11.83 -8.01
N THR A 97 -7.92 10.99 -7.44
CA THR A 97 -9.28 10.75 -7.94
C THR A 97 -10.30 11.78 -7.41
N GLY A 98 -9.86 12.74 -6.56
CA GLY A 98 -10.74 13.76 -5.99
C GLY A 98 -11.65 13.25 -4.87
N ASN A 99 -11.41 12.05 -4.36
CA ASN A 99 -12.18 11.48 -3.27
C ASN A 99 -11.74 12.04 -1.90
N ASN A 100 -12.68 12.05 -0.97
CA ASN A 100 -12.49 12.39 0.44
C ASN A 100 -13.36 11.49 1.33
N GLU A 101 -13.31 11.68 2.65
CA GLU A 101 -14.06 10.86 3.62
C GLU A 101 -15.60 10.91 3.40
N ASP A 102 -16.11 12.03 2.94
CA ASP A 102 -17.56 12.17 2.72
C ASP A 102 -17.96 11.47 1.42
N THR A 103 -17.23 11.67 0.33
CA THR A 103 -17.54 11.03 -0.96
C THR A 103 -17.47 9.51 -0.88
N ILE A 104 -16.47 8.94 -0.19
CA ILE A 104 -16.34 7.47 -0.05
C ILE A 104 -17.36 6.86 0.90
N ARG A 105 -18.00 7.67 1.77
CA ARG A 105 -19.10 7.21 2.62
C ARG A 105 -20.39 7.07 1.84
N ASP A 106 -20.63 8.00 0.91
CA ASP A 106 -21.86 8.03 0.13
C ASP A 106 -21.80 7.09 -1.08
N ASN A 107 -20.62 6.90 -1.66
CA ASN A 107 -20.39 6.00 -2.80
C ASN A 107 -19.11 5.21 -2.57
N GLN A 108 -19.20 3.88 -2.60
CA GLN A 108 -18.03 3.02 -2.51
C GLN A 108 -17.15 3.22 -3.75
N PRO A 109 -15.87 3.63 -3.60
CA PRO A 109 -14.99 3.86 -4.72
C PRO A 109 -14.56 2.54 -5.40
N SER A 110 -14.10 2.65 -6.64
CA SER A 110 -13.69 1.51 -7.47
C SER A 110 -12.22 1.60 -7.87
N TYR A 111 -11.61 0.45 -8.16
CA TYR A 111 -10.30 0.38 -8.85
C TYR A 111 -10.36 1.02 -10.23
N LEU A 112 -11.54 1.11 -10.85
CA LEU A 112 -11.71 1.77 -12.16
C LEU A 112 -11.36 3.26 -12.11
N GLU A 113 -11.58 3.95 -10.98
CA GLU A 113 -11.17 5.34 -10.80
C GLU A 113 -9.63 5.49 -10.83
N ILE A 114 -8.91 4.50 -10.28
CA ILE A 114 -7.44 4.44 -10.33
C ILE A 114 -6.98 4.19 -11.77
N ALA A 115 -7.65 3.27 -12.47
CA ALA A 115 -7.37 2.95 -13.87
C ALA A 115 -7.67 4.14 -14.79
N GLU A 116 -8.74 4.88 -14.54
CA GLU A 116 -9.08 6.11 -15.27
C GLU A 116 -8.00 7.18 -15.08
N PHE A 117 -7.54 7.39 -13.85
CA PHE A 117 -6.43 8.32 -13.59
C PHE A 117 -5.15 7.90 -14.32
N ILE A 118 -4.78 6.61 -14.30
CA ILE A 118 -3.63 6.10 -15.04
C ILE A 118 -3.78 6.39 -16.54
N SER A 119 -4.96 6.12 -17.10
CA SER A 119 -5.23 6.29 -18.52
C SER A 119 -5.18 7.73 -18.99
N ASN A 120 -5.64 8.67 -18.15
CA ASN A 120 -5.76 10.08 -18.50
C ASN A 120 -4.50 10.90 -18.20
N TYR A 121 -3.75 10.54 -17.14
CA TYR A 121 -2.66 11.38 -16.61
C TYR A 121 -1.35 10.60 -16.41
N GLY A 122 -1.37 9.29 -16.56
CA GLY A 122 -0.20 8.45 -16.36
C GLY A 122 0.72 8.39 -17.58
N VAL A 123 1.97 8.01 -17.33
CA VAL A 123 2.92 7.55 -18.34
C VAL A 123 3.11 6.03 -18.17
N ASN A 124 3.59 5.33 -19.22
CA ASN A 124 3.65 3.85 -19.20
C ASN A 124 2.31 3.23 -18.82
N ILE A 125 1.24 3.67 -19.46
CA ILE A 125 -0.14 3.34 -19.11
C ILE A 125 -0.33 1.82 -18.99
N GLU A 126 0.06 1.05 -20.02
CA GLU A 126 -0.10 -0.40 -20.03
C GLU A 126 0.61 -1.09 -18.85
N GLY A 127 1.86 -0.70 -18.56
CA GLY A 127 2.62 -1.25 -17.44
C GLY A 127 1.95 -0.97 -16.10
N ASN A 128 1.45 0.27 -15.90
CA ASN A 128 0.75 0.64 -14.67
C ASN A 128 -0.61 -0.04 -14.52
N LEU A 129 -1.39 -0.20 -15.60
CA LEU A 129 -2.65 -0.95 -15.58
C LEU A 129 -2.42 -2.42 -15.26
N HIS A 130 -1.39 -3.05 -15.84
CA HIS A 130 -1.02 -4.43 -15.49
C HIS A 130 -0.60 -4.56 -14.03
N GLN A 131 0.13 -3.60 -13.47
CA GLN A 131 0.48 -3.58 -12.05
C GLN A 131 -0.77 -3.41 -11.17
N LEU A 132 -1.70 -2.55 -11.54
CA LEU A 132 -2.97 -2.37 -10.82
C LEU A 132 -3.79 -3.67 -10.84
N TRP A 133 -3.96 -4.28 -12.00
CA TRP A 133 -4.69 -5.54 -12.15
C TRP A 133 -4.09 -6.68 -11.31
N ARG A 134 -2.75 -6.83 -11.29
CA ARG A 134 -2.07 -7.80 -10.42
C ARG A 134 -2.38 -7.57 -8.95
N ARG A 135 -2.47 -6.31 -8.51
CA ARG A 135 -2.82 -5.98 -7.12
C ARG A 135 -4.25 -6.38 -6.80
N ILE A 136 -5.21 -6.17 -7.70
CA ILE A 136 -6.60 -6.60 -7.53
C ILE A 136 -6.65 -8.11 -7.33
N ILE A 137 -6.06 -8.88 -8.25
CA ILE A 137 -6.00 -10.36 -8.16
C ILE A 137 -5.32 -10.79 -6.85
N PHE A 138 -4.24 -10.14 -6.47
CA PHE A 138 -3.51 -10.47 -5.25
C PHE A 138 -4.33 -10.16 -3.99
N ASN A 139 -5.00 -9.02 -3.93
CA ASN A 139 -5.89 -8.64 -2.83
C ASN A 139 -7.04 -9.64 -2.64
N ILE A 140 -7.61 -10.14 -3.75
CA ILE A 140 -8.59 -11.23 -3.72
C ILE A 140 -7.94 -12.49 -3.13
N ALA A 141 -6.77 -12.89 -3.63
CA ALA A 141 -6.09 -14.14 -3.24
C ALA A 141 -5.72 -14.20 -1.75
N ILE A 142 -5.30 -13.07 -1.17
CA ILE A 142 -4.92 -12.98 0.25
C ILE A 142 -6.05 -12.46 1.16
N SER A 143 -7.24 -12.22 0.60
CA SER A 143 -8.37 -11.60 1.31
C SER A 143 -7.99 -10.26 1.96
N ASN A 144 -7.28 -9.38 1.23
CA ASN A 144 -6.96 -8.04 1.72
C ASN A 144 -8.19 -7.12 1.63
N THR A 145 -9.14 -7.33 2.52
CA THR A 145 -10.43 -6.63 2.51
C THR A 145 -10.35 -5.18 3.02
N ASP A 146 -9.18 -4.72 3.48
CA ASP A 146 -8.94 -3.35 3.91
C ASP A 146 -8.20 -2.50 2.84
N ASP A 147 -8.14 -2.99 1.58
CA ASP A 147 -7.52 -2.25 0.49
C ASP A 147 -8.42 -1.08 0.05
N HIS A 148 -7.96 0.12 0.24
CA HIS A 148 -8.71 1.36 -0.02
C HIS A 148 -7.86 2.37 -0.80
N LEU A 149 -8.45 3.46 -1.32
CA LEU A 149 -7.77 4.46 -2.16
C LEU A 149 -6.50 5.09 -1.54
N ARG A 150 -6.32 5.04 -0.21
CA ARG A 150 -5.08 5.48 0.44
C ARG A 150 -3.96 4.46 0.37
N ASN A 151 -4.25 3.18 0.06
CA ASN A 151 -3.27 2.12 -0.11
C ASN A 151 -2.72 2.06 -1.54
N HIS A 152 -3.23 2.93 -2.41
CA HIS A 152 -2.71 3.19 -3.74
C HIS A 152 -2.22 4.62 -3.84
N GLY A 153 -1.26 4.86 -4.72
CA GLY A 153 -0.77 6.21 -4.94
C GLY A 153 0.10 6.31 -6.18
N PHE A 154 0.51 7.53 -6.45
CA PHE A 154 1.24 7.89 -7.66
C PHE A 154 2.51 8.64 -7.30
N ILE A 155 3.55 8.41 -8.07
CA ILE A 155 4.83 9.12 -8.02
C ILE A 155 4.93 9.98 -9.27
N LEU A 156 5.29 11.25 -9.10
CA LEU A 156 5.59 12.14 -10.21
C LEU A 156 7.07 11.96 -10.61
N THR A 157 7.27 11.48 -11.82
CA THR A 157 8.58 11.40 -12.49
C THR A 157 8.78 12.61 -13.41
N ASN A 158 9.94 12.68 -14.08
CA ASN A 158 10.18 13.70 -15.09
C ASN A 158 9.25 13.57 -16.31
N ASP A 159 8.78 12.35 -16.58
CA ASP A 159 7.93 12.05 -17.74
C ASP A 159 6.44 12.14 -17.42
N GLY A 160 6.06 12.12 -16.15
CA GLY A 160 4.67 12.17 -15.69
C GLY A 160 4.39 11.23 -14.52
N TRP A 161 3.12 10.94 -14.28
CA TRP A 161 2.68 10.11 -13.16
C TRP A 161 2.82 8.62 -13.46
N ILE A 162 3.36 7.88 -12.50
CA ILE A 162 3.39 6.41 -12.49
C ILE A 162 2.73 5.88 -11.22
N LEU A 163 2.20 4.67 -11.28
CA LEU A 163 1.70 3.98 -10.09
C LEU A 163 2.88 3.73 -9.13
N SER A 164 2.72 4.06 -7.86
CA SER A 164 3.79 3.82 -6.86
C SER A 164 4.00 2.33 -6.64
N PRO A 165 5.14 1.89 -6.07
CA PRO A 165 5.22 0.55 -5.50
C PRO A 165 4.04 0.27 -4.57
N ALA A 166 3.57 -0.98 -4.52
CA ALA A 166 2.49 -1.37 -3.62
C ALA A 166 2.96 -1.32 -2.16
N TYR A 167 2.05 -1.06 -1.26
CA TYR A 167 2.29 -1.00 0.17
C TYR A 167 1.01 -1.35 0.94
N ASP A 168 1.16 -1.73 2.20
CA ASP A 168 0.07 -2.05 3.12
C ASP A 168 -0.80 -3.24 2.66
N LEU A 169 -0.17 -4.24 2.04
CA LEU A 169 -0.81 -5.48 1.62
C LEU A 169 -0.92 -6.41 2.83
N ASN A 170 -2.09 -6.47 3.43
CA ASN A 170 -2.34 -7.25 4.64
C ASN A 170 -3.51 -8.21 4.45
N PRO A 171 -3.35 -9.52 4.71
CA PRO A 171 -4.49 -10.42 4.74
C PRO A 171 -5.42 -10.01 5.88
N SER A 172 -6.71 -9.89 5.57
CA SER A 172 -7.77 -9.58 6.53
C SER A 172 -8.99 -10.43 6.19
N ILE A 173 -9.51 -11.12 7.17
CA ILE A 173 -10.71 -11.96 7.03
C ILE A 173 -11.94 -11.34 7.70
N ASP A 174 -11.88 -10.06 8.01
CA ASP A 174 -12.90 -9.38 8.81
C ASP A 174 -14.14 -8.95 8.00
N LYS A 175 -14.07 -9.04 6.65
CA LYS A 175 -15.14 -8.64 5.73
C LYS A 175 -15.30 -9.67 4.62
N ASP A 176 -16.47 -9.72 4.02
CA ASP A 176 -16.82 -10.64 2.92
C ASP A 176 -16.43 -10.12 1.53
N GLY A 177 -16.00 -8.86 1.40
CA GLY A 177 -15.61 -8.23 0.13
C GLY A 177 -14.49 -7.20 0.31
N LEU A 178 -13.94 -6.74 -0.81
CA LEU A 178 -12.94 -5.67 -0.82
C LEU A 178 -13.55 -4.33 -0.39
N SER A 179 -12.71 -3.40 0.05
CA SER A 179 -13.14 -2.02 0.33
C SER A 179 -13.33 -1.19 -0.95
N LEU A 180 -12.72 -1.60 -2.06
CA LEU A 180 -12.91 -1.01 -3.38
C LEU A 180 -13.75 -1.95 -4.25
N ASN A 181 -14.66 -1.40 -5.03
CA ASN A 181 -15.32 -2.15 -6.08
C ASN A 181 -14.31 -2.55 -7.17
N ILE A 182 -14.45 -3.75 -7.70
CA ILE A 182 -13.63 -4.25 -8.81
C ILE A 182 -14.13 -3.66 -10.13
N ASP A 183 -15.46 -3.67 -10.32
CA ASP A 183 -16.13 -2.99 -11.42
C ASP A 183 -16.87 -1.72 -10.91
N MET A 184 -18.08 -1.45 -11.40
CA MET A 184 -18.84 -0.25 -11.05
C MET A 184 -19.47 -0.33 -9.65
N ASP A 185 -19.88 -1.53 -9.22
CA ASP A 185 -20.70 -1.72 -8.00
C ASP A 185 -20.48 -3.05 -7.27
N ASN A 186 -19.51 -3.88 -7.72
CA ASN A 186 -19.26 -5.19 -7.13
C ASN A 186 -17.82 -5.27 -6.57
N ASN A 187 -17.70 -5.69 -5.31
CA ASN A 187 -16.46 -5.83 -4.55
C ASN A 187 -16.19 -7.26 -4.07
N GLU A 188 -16.89 -8.25 -4.61
CA GLU A 188 -16.73 -9.64 -4.21
C GLU A 188 -15.32 -10.16 -4.47
N LEU A 189 -14.86 -11.08 -3.61
CA LEU A 189 -13.57 -11.75 -3.75
C LEU A 189 -13.63 -12.82 -4.87
N ASP A 190 -13.90 -12.37 -6.08
CA ASP A 190 -14.10 -13.22 -7.26
C ASP A 190 -13.05 -12.95 -8.34
N PHE A 191 -12.33 -14.01 -8.74
CA PHE A 191 -11.34 -13.92 -9.81
C PHE A 191 -11.97 -13.76 -11.20
N ASP A 192 -13.18 -14.27 -11.42
CA ASP A 192 -13.85 -14.12 -12.72
C ASP A 192 -14.36 -12.69 -12.90
N LEU A 193 -14.80 -12.05 -11.82
CA LEU A 193 -15.09 -10.61 -11.81
C LEU A 193 -13.84 -9.80 -12.16
N ALA A 194 -12.69 -10.09 -11.55
CA ALA A 194 -11.44 -9.38 -11.81
C ALA A 194 -10.86 -9.63 -13.22
N LYS A 195 -11.30 -10.67 -13.94
CA LYS A 195 -10.96 -10.90 -15.36
C LYS A 195 -11.83 -10.13 -16.33
N SER A 196 -12.97 -9.63 -15.87
CA SER A 196 -13.95 -8.93 -16.73
C SER A 196 -13.65 -7.44 -16.89
N VAL A 197 -12.69 -6.90 -16.11
CA VAL A 197 -12.29 -5.49 -16.08
C VAL A 197 -10.89 -5.25 -16.61
#